data_4d70536c3c5bb37c84cfff28752b06c1
#
_entry.id   4d70536c3c5bb37c84cfff28752b06c1
#
_cell.length_a   1.000
_cell.length_b   1.000
_cell.length_c   1.000
_cell.angle_alpha   90.00
_cell.angle_beta   90.00
_cell.angle_gamma   90.00
#
_symmetry.space_group_name_H-M   'P 1'
#
loop_
_entity.id
_entity.type
_entity.pdbx_description
1 polymer ?
#
loop_
_entity_poly.entity_id
_entity_poly.type
_entity_poly.pdbx_seq_one_letter_code
_entity_poly.pdbx_strand_id
1 'polypeptide(L)'
;LEAGPPAELLSAWLSSRYPDSWCVSPARQSLLWCRPASVALDEARLLERLQRHGWQVQRLALGGAAQSLDQLRRGYRRVRDLLAYGREVVPGERLLSLSRYRLPALLWRHRHDDALDELLEPLRRIAVKDASGQLLATLRAWCAHDGQSQTCADALGIHRNSLRYRLERIAELSEVDPLRLDGMLSLYLGLQLLPAE
;
A
#
# COMPACT_ATOMS: atom_id res chain seq x y z
N LEU A 1 0.63 -5.63 -17.68
CA LEU A 1 1.55 -5.92 -18.79
C LEU A 1 1.22 -4.98 -19.95
N GLU A 2 1.88 -3.83 -20.02
CA GLU A 2 1.89 -2.98 -21.23
C GLU A 2 3.11 -3.41 -22.04
N ALA A 3 2.96 -3.74 -23.31
CA ALA A 3 3.99 -4.12 -24.24
C ALA A 3 5.03 -5.15 -23.69
N GLY A 4 4.68 -6.41 -23.73
CA GLY A 4 5.58 -7.53 -23.38
C GLY A 4 5.05 -8.83 -23.95
N PRO A 5 5.79 -9.95 -23.81
CA PRO A 5 5.32 -11.27 -24.24
C PRO A 5 3.94 -11.60 -23.63
N PRO A 6 3.10 -12.35 -24.34
CA PRO A 6 1.76 -12.72 -23.88
C PRO A 6 1.77 -13.40 -22.50
N ALA A 7 0.68 -13.25 -21.73
CA ALA A 7 0.54 -13.83 -20.38
C ALA A 7 0.70 -15.38 -20.39
N GLU A 8 0.35 -16.02 -21.51
CA GLU A 8 0.51 -17.47 -21.72
C GLU A 8 1.99 -17.89 -21.68
N LEU A 9 2.88 -17.11 -22.27
CA LEU A 9 4.32 -17.38 -22.22
C LEU A 9 4.88 -17.18 -20.81
N LEU A 10 4.40 -16.17 -20.07
CA LEU A 10 4.75 -15.99 -18.67
C LEU A 10 4.26 -17.17 -17.82
N SER A 11 3.05 -17.64 -18.04
CA SER A 11 2.50 -18.83 -17.38
C SER A 11 3.36 -20.06 -17.65
N ALA A 12 3.72 -20.33 -18.90
CA ALA A 12 4.57 -21.44 -19.28
C ALA A 12 5.96 -21.34 -18.63
N TRP A 13 6.56 -20.15 -18.62
CA TRP A 13 7.87 -19.91 -17.99
C TRP A 13 7.81 -20.14 -16.46
N LEU A 14 6.77 -19.64 -15.77
CA LEU A 14 6.59 -19.86 -14.33
C LEU A 14 6.42 -21.35 -14.02
N SER A 15 5.58 -22.07 -14.79
CA SER A 15 5.34 -23.50 -14.58
C SER A 15 6.58 -24.35 -14.84
N SER A 16 7.41 -23.99 -15.81
CA SER A 16 8.67 -24.68 -16.08
C SER A 16 9.71 -24.48 -14.97
N ARG A 17 9.72 -23.31 -14.34
CA ARG A 17 10.68 -22.94 -13.30
C ARG A 17 10.25 -23.35 -11.90
N TYR A 18 8.95 -23.43 -11.67
CA TYR A 18 8.32 -23.76 -10.39
C TYR A 18 7.32 -24.90 -10.60
N PRO A 19 7.81 -26.16 -10.59
CA PRO A 19 6.93 -27.34 -10.67
C PRO A 19 5.85 -27.28 -9.58
N ASP A 20 4.71 -27.89 -9.80
CA ASP A 20 3.54 -27.89 -8.91
C ASP A 20 2.90 -26.49 -8.69
N SER A 21 3.31 -25.50 -9.45
CA SER A 21 2.60 -24.21 -9.52
C SER A 21 1.62 -24.17 -10.68
N TRP A 22 0.60 -23.35 -10.55
CA TRP A 22 -0.37 -23.14 -11.61
C TRP A 22 -0.72 -21.67 -11.77
N CYS A 23 -1.09 -21.31 -12.98
CA CYS A 23 -1.42 -19.96 -13.38
C CYS A 23 -2.82 -19.90 -13.97
N VAL A 24 -3.51 -18.80 -13.72
CA VAL A 24 -4.78 -18.43 -14.35
C VAL A 24 -4.69 -16.96 -14.77
N SER A 25 -5.19 -16.65 -15.95
CA SER A 25 -5.33 -15.26 -16.40
C SER A 25 -6.78 -14.80 -16.16
N PRO A 26 -7.08 -14.15 -15.02
CA PRO A 26 -8.44 -13.76 -14.68
C PRO A 26 -8.94 -12.57 -15.50
N ALA A 27 -8.05 -11.82 -16.11
CA ALA A 27 -8.35 -10.68 -17.00
C ALA A 27 -7.17 -10.42 -17.93
N ARG A 28 -7.43 -9.67 -19.03
CA ARG A 28 -6.35 -9.19 -19.91
C ARG A 28 -5.25 -8.51 -19.08
N GLN A 29 -3.99 -8.83 -19.39
CA GLN A 29 -2.81 -8.24 -18.73
C GLN A 29 -2.68 -8.56 -17.23
N SER A 30 -3.40 -9.55 -16.71
CA SER A 30 -3.25 -10.02 -15.33
C SER A 30 -3.01 -11.51 -15.27
N LEU A 31 -2.14 -11.94 -14.36
CA LEU A 31 -1.84 -13.34 -14.11
C LEU A 31 -1.95 -13.61 -12.61
N LEU A 32 -2.77 -14.57 -12.23
CA LEU A 32 -2.76 -15.17 -10.91
C LEU A 32 -1.85 -16.41 -10.95
N TRP A 33 -0.82 -16.38 -10.11
CA TRP A 33 0.09 -17.50 -9.95
C TRP A 33 -0.01 -18.06 -8.54
N CYS A 34 -0.29 -19.36 -8.44
CA CYS A 34 -0.33 -20.08 -7.18
C CYS A 34 0.80 -21.11 -7.15
N ARG A 35 1.52 -21.17 -6.07
CA ARG A 35 2.65 -22.08 -5.86
C ARG A 35 2.55 -22.75 -4.50
N PRO A 36 3.19 -23.94 -4.31
CA PRO A 36 3.30 -24.55 -2.99
C PRO A 36 3.97 -23.61 -1.99
N ALA A 37 3.45 -23.57 -0.75
CA ALA A 37 3.99 -22.72 0.29
C ALA A 37 5.43 -23.11 0.73
N SER A 38 5.80 -24.37 0.49
CA SER A 38 7.16 -24.89 0.76
C SER A 38 8.24 -24.33 -0.16
N VAL A 39 7.86 -23.78 -1.32
CA VAL A 39 8.81 -23.18 -2.25
C VAL A 39 9.16 -21.77 -1.77
N ALA A 40 10.41 -21.57 -1.32
CA ALA A 40 10.89 -20.24 -1.00
C ALA A 40 10.93 -19.36 -2.25
N LEU A 41 10.48 -18.13 -2.13
CA LEU A 41 10.48 -17.14 -3.20
C LEU A 41 11.15 -15.86 -2.70
N ASP A 42 12.16 -15.43 -3.45
CA ASP A 42 12.67 -14.07 -3.34
C ASP A 42 11.94 -13.21 -4.38
N GLU A 43 11.00 -12.43 -3.90
CA GLU A 43 10.07 -11.67 -4.74
C GLU A 43 10.78 -10.55 -5.51
N ALA A 44 11.79 -9.94 -4.92
CA ALA A 44 12.59 -8.89 -5.57
C ALA A 44 13.37 -9.48 -6.75
N ARG A 45 14.03 -10.61 -6.51
CA ARG A 45 14.73 -11.35 -7.57
C ARG A 45 13.80 -11.89 -8.64
N LEU A 46 12.56 -12.25 -8.29
CA LEU A 46 11.57 -12.64 -9.28
C LEU A 46 11.27 -11.48 -10.23
N LEU A 47 10.99 -10.29 -9.71
CA LEU A 47 10.75 -9.10 -10.54
C LEU A 47 11.92 -8.78 -11.47
N GLU A 48 13.16 -8.84 -10.96
CA GLU A 48 14.36 -8.63 -11.77
C GLU A 48 14.51 -9.68 -12.89
N ARG A 49 14.21 -10.95 -12.58
CA ARG A 49 14.24 -12.02 -13.59
C ARG A 49 13.21 -11.80 -14.67
N LEU A 50 11.98 -11.47 -14.29
CA LEU A 50 10.91 -11.18 -15.23
C LEU A 50 11.31 -10.03 -16.17
N GLN A 51 11.90 -8.97 -15.64
CA GLN A 51 12.41 -7.87 -16.45
C GLN A 51 13.52 -8.31 -17.43
N ARG A 52 14.50 -9.12 -16.99
CA ARG A 52 15.57 -9.64 -17.84
C ARG A 52 15.06 -10.52 -18.99
N HIS A 53 13.91 -11.17 -18.80
CA HIS A 53 13.23 -11.94 -19.85
C HIS A 53 12.23 -11.12 -20.68
N GLY A 54 12.24 -9.80 -20.56
CA GLY A 54 11.41 -8.91 -21.37
C GLY A 54 9.97 -8.71 -20.85
N TRP A 55 9.61 -9.27 -19.69
CA TRP A 55 8.29 -9.02 -19.10
C TRP A 55 8.27 -7.74 -18.28
N GLN A 56 7.50 -6.78 -18.75
CA GLN A 56 7.28 -5.54 -18.01
C GLN A 56 6.13 -5.72 -17.01
N VAL A 57 6.44 -6.31 -15.86
CA VAL A 57 5.49 -6.43 -14.76
C VAL A 57 5.38 -5.09 -14.05
N GLN A 58 4.25 -4.44 -14.17
CA GLN A 58 4.01 -3.16 -13.49
C GLN A 58 3.93 -3.35 -11.98
N ARG A 59 3.15 -4.33 -11.50
CA ARG A 59 3.00 -4.64 -10.08
C ARG A 59 2.91 -6.13 -9.84
N LEU A 60 3.51 -6.55 -8.74
CA LEU A 60 3.39 -7.87 -8.16
C LEU A 60 2.75 -7.75 -6.77
N ALA A 61 1.61 -8.40 -6.56
CA ALA A 61 0.97 -8.46 -5.26
C ALA A 61 1.03 -9.88 -4.69
N LEU A 62 1.45 -9.98 -3.43
CA LEU A 62 1.65 -11.24 -2.73
C LEU A 62 0.52 -11.50 -1.76
N GLY A 63 -0.14 -12.65 -1.93
CA GLY A 63 -1.10 -13.21 -1.00
C GLY A 63 -0.44 -14.05 0.09
N GLY A 64 -1.20 -14.39 1.13
CA GLY A 64 -0.79 -15.37 2.13
C GLY A 64 -1.03 -16.80 1.67
N ALA A 65 -0.51 -17.77 2.44
CA ALA A 65 -0.79 -19.18 2.25
C ALA A 65 -2.29 -19.49 2.41
N ALA A 66 -2.76 -20.46 1.64
CA ALA A 66 -4.14 -20.96 1.70
C ALA A 66 -4.11 -22.49 1.86
N GLN A 67 -4.91 -23.00 2.80
CA GLN A 67 -5.07 -24.44 3.08
C GLN A 67 -6.41 -24.97 2.59
N SER A 68 -7.27 -24.12 2.05
CA SER A 68 -8.56 -24.49 1.49
C SER A 68 -8.93 -23.59 0.32
N LEU A 69 -9.87 -24.07 -0.51
CA LEU A 69 -10.38 -23.30 -1.65
C LEU A 69 -11.01 -21.96 -1.20
N ASP A 70 -11.70 -21.94 -0.05
CA ASP A 70 -12.28 -20.71 0.48
C ASP A 70 -11.21 -19.70 0.95
N GLN A 71 -10.13 -20.18 1.55
CA GLN A 71 -8.98 -19.32 1.87
C GLN A 71 -8.32 -18.78 0.60
N LEU A 72 -8.18 -19.58 -0.43
CA LEU A 72 -7.64 -19.16 -1.71
C LEU A 72 -8.52 -18.09 -2.36
N ARG A 73 -9.85 -18.29 -2.39
CA ARG A 73 -10.81 -17.29 -2.90
C ARG A 73 -10.73 -15.97 -2.12
N ARG A 74 -10.65 -16.02 -0.80
CA ARG A 74 -10.47 -14.82 0.04
C ARG A 74 -9.10 -14.17 -0.22
N GLY A 75 -8.05 -14.96 -0.34
CA GLY A 75 -6.71 -14.51 -0.69
C GLY A 75 -6.69 -13.75 -2.02
N TYR A 76 -7.29 -14.34 -3.05
CA TYR A 76 -7.40 -13.72 -4.38
C TYR A 76 -8.11 -12.35 -4.33
N ARG A 77 -9.25 -12.25 -3.63
CA ARG A 77 -9.95 -10.96 -3.48
C ARG A 77 -9.06 -9.91 -2.83
N ARG A 78 -8.36 -10.27 -1.73
CA ARG A 78 -7.44 -9.36 -1.03
C ARG A 78 -6.28 -8.90 -1.91
N VAL A 79 -5.69 -9.80 -2.68
CA VAL A 79 -4.59 -9.46 -3.61
C VAL A 79 -5.08 -8.53 -4.71
N ARG A 80 -6.29 -8.74 -5.22
CA ARG A 80 -6.91 -7.86 -6.21
C ARG A 80 -7.17 -6.47 -5.65
N ASP A 81 -7.70 -6.38 -4.43
CA ASP A 81 -7.92 -5.11 -3.74
C ASP A 81 -6.57 -4.40 -3.49
N LEU A 82 -5.53 -5.16 -3.12
CA LEU A 82 -4.17 -4.65 -2.92
C LEU A 82 -3.55 -4.10 -4.22
N LEU A 83 -3.79 -4.74 -5.36
CA LEU A 83 -3.34 -4.24 -6.66
C LEU A 83 -4.06 -2.94 -7.05
N ALA A 84 -5.36 -2.83 -6.76
CA ALA A 84 -6.13 -1.62 -6.98
C ALA A 84 -5.62 -0.48 -6.08
N TYR A 85 -5.44 -0.73 -4.79
CA TYR A 85 -4.82 0.18 -3.84
C TYR A 85 -3.43 0.65 -4.32
N GLY A 86 -2.57 -0.29 -4.72
CA GLY A 86 -1.23 0.03 -5.21
C GLY A 86 -1.20 0.91 -6.44
N ARG A 87 -2.23 0.82 -7.28
CA ARG A 87 -2.35 1.64 -8.49
C ARG A 87 -2.76 3.08 -8.19
N GLU A 88 -3.63 3.27 -7.22
CA GLU A 88 -4.26 4.55 -6.94
C GLU A 88 -3.57 5.32 -5.80
N VAL A 89 -3.07 4.61 -4.78
CA VAL A 89 -2.55 5.24 -3.56
C VAL A 89 -1.01 5.22 -3.50
N VAL A 90 -0.37 4.14 -3.93
CA VAL A 90 1.11 4.02 -3.93
C VAL A 90 1.64 3.65 -5.33
N PRO A 91 1.47 4.53 -6.33
CA PRO A 91 1.80 4.22 -7.72
C PRO A 91 3.27 3.87 -7.95
N GLY A 92 4.19 4.36 -7.11
CA GLY A 92 5.62 4.05 -7.17
C GLY A 92 5.99 2.64 -6.68
N GLU A 93 5.11 1.97 -5.92
CA GLU A 93 5.40 0.65 -5.35
C GLU A 93 5.07 -0.45 -6.36
N ARG A 94 6.09 -1.23 -6.71
CA ARG A 94 5.94 -2.36 -7.65
C ARG A 94 5.71 -3.69 -6.95
N LEU A 95 6.15 -3.83 -5.71
CA LEU A 95 6.00 -5.03 -4.90
C LEU A 95 5.09 -4.77 -3.71
N LEU A 96 3.94 -5.38 -3.71
CA LEU A 96 2.92 -5.22 -2.68
C LEU A 96 2.70 -6.56 -1.96
N SER A 97 2.72 -6.57 -0.64
CA SER A 97 2.42 -7.78 0.13
C SER A 97 1.31 -7.53 1.15
N LEU A 98 0.45 -8.53 1.36
CA LEU A 98 -0.58 -8.45 2.40
C LEU A 98 -0.01 -8.40 3.82
N SER A 99 1.25 -8.80 4.05
CA SER A 99 1.90 -8.62 5.33
C SER A 99 2.17 -7.14 5.64
N ARG A 100 2.67 -6.39 4.66
CA ARG A 100 2.99 -4.96 4.79
C ARG A 100 1.75 -4.07 4.67
N TYR A 101 0.85 -4.40 3.75
CA TYR A 101 -0.32 -3.56 3.40
C TYR A 101 -1.65 -4.15 3.89
N ARG A 102 -1.64 -4.92 5.01
CA ARG A 102 -2.87 -5.54 5.54
C ARG A 102 -3.96 -4.53 5.84
N LEU A 103 -3.61 -3.49 6.58
CA LEU A 103 -4.54 -2.45 7.00
C LEU A 103 -4.97 -1.56 5.83
N PRO A 104 -4.04 -1.00 5.03
CA PRO A 104 -4.42 -0.25 3.84
C PRO A 104 -5.35 -1.01 2.88
N ALA A 105 -5.06 -2.28 2.60
CA ALA A 105 -5.89 -3.11 1.72
C ALA A 105 -7.29 -3.38 2.29
N LEU A 106 -7.41 -3.48 3.63
CA LEU A 106 -8.71 -3.61 4.31
C LEU A 106 -9.52 -2.32 4.18
N LEU A 107 -8.92 -1.19 4.51
CA LEU A 107 -9.57 0.12 4.41
C LEU A 107 -9.96 0.43 2.96
N TRP A 108 -9.09 0.13 2.01
CA TRP A 108 -9.34 0.31 0.59
C TRP A 108 -10.59 -0.43 0.09
N ARG A 109 -10.86 -1.61 0.63
CA ARG A 109 -12.09 -2.35 0.30
C ARG A 109 -13.36 -1.58 0.67
N HIS A 110 -13.30 -0.83 1.76
CA HIS A 110 -14.42 -0.09 2.33
C HIS A 110 -14.38 1.41 1.99
N ARG A 111 -13.53 1.84 1.06
CA ARG A 111 -13.28 3.24 0.74
C ARG A 111 -14.50 4.05 0.27
N HIS A 112 -15.60 3.38 -0.03
CA HIS A 112 -16.86 4.00 -0.42
C HIS A 112 -17.91 3.96 0.69
N ASP A 113 -17.56 3.50 1.89
CA ASP A 113 -18.43 3.51 3.05
C ASP A 113 -18.42 4.91 3.68
N ASP A 114 -19.59 5.43 4.05
CA ASP A 114 -19.74 6.76 4.66
C ASP A 114 -18.85 6.92 5.91
N ALA A 115 -18.67 5.85 6.69
CA ALA A 115 -17.78 5.85 7.86
C ALA A 115 -16.31 6.16 7.53
N LEU A 116 -15.84 5.80 6.33
CA LEU A 116 -14.49 6.16 5.88
C LEU A 116 -14.42 7.58 5.32
N ASP A 117 -15.49 8.12 4.82
CA ASP A 117 -15.58 9.54 4.45
C ASP A 117 -15.43 10.44 5.68
N GLU A 118 -16.06 10.09 6.82
CA GLU A 118 -15.86 10.79 8.09
C GLU A 118 -14.39 10.73 8.56
N LEU A 119 -13.71 9.60 8.34
CA LEU A 119 -12.29 9.44 8.68
C LEU A 119 -11.37 10.27 7.78
N LEU A 120 -11.76 10.51 6.53
CA LEU A 120 -10.99 11.29 5.56
C LEU A 120 -11.21 12.80 5.68
N GLU A 121 -12.33 13.22 6.23
CA GLU A 121 -12.70 14.64 6.32
C GLU A 121 -11.66 15.50 7.04
N PRO A 122 -11.08 15.11 8.20
CA PRO A 122 -9.99 15.85 8.84
C PRO A 122 -8.80 16.10 7.93
N LEU A 123 -8.43 15.09 7.13
CA LEU A 123 -7.29 15.21 6.22
C LEU A 123 -7.60 16.09 5.01
N ARG A 124 -8.83 16.06 4.50
CA ARG A 124 -9.29 16.96 3.43
C ARG A 124 -9.22 18.42 3.87
N ARG A 125 -9.62 18.72 5.11
CA ARG A 125 -9.50 20.08 5.70
C ARG A 125 -8.05 20.55 5.76
N ILE A 126 -7.12 19.67 6.16
CA ILE A 126 -5.69 19.97 6.12
C ILE A 126 -5.26 20.24 4.68
N ALA A 127 -5.54 19.34 3.74
CA ALA A 127 -5.10 19.43 2.35
C ALA A 127 -5.55 20.74 1.67
N VAL A 128 -6.78 21.20 1.91
CA VAL A 128 -7.29 22.47 1.36
C VAL A 128 -6.47 23.68 1.80
N LYS A 129 -5.86 23.65 2.99
CA LYS A 129 -5.08 24.74 3.57
C LYS A 129 -3.57 24.56 3.49
N ASP A 130 -3.13 23.39 3.08
CA ASP A 130 -1.71 22.97 3.00
C ASP A 130 -1.19 23.06 1.56
N ALA A 131 -1.18 24.23 0.98
CA ALA A 131 -0.75 24.44 -0.40
C ALA A 131 0.69 23.96 -0.68
N SER A 132 1.52 23.84 0.35
CA SER A 132 2.91 23.36 0.26
C SER A 132 3.07 21.86 0.53
N GLY A 133 2.02 21.15 0.96
CA GLY A 133 2.10 19.75 1.39
C GLY A 133 2.86 19.52 2.71
N GLN A 134 3.33 20.56 3.37
CA GLN A 134 4.19 20.45 4.55
C GLN A 134 3.48 19.88 5.78
N LEU A 135 2.19 20.16 5.95
CA LEU A 135 1.43 19.65 7.11
C LEU A 135 1.15 18.17 6.93
N LEU A 136 0.72 17.74 5.74
CA LEU A 136 0.51 16.31 5.44
C LEU A 136 1.82 15.54 5.51
N ALA A 137 2.93 16.07 4.99
CA ALA A 137 4.25 15.47 5.13
C ALA A 137 4.68 15.36 6.60
N THR A 138 4.40 16.40 7.42
CA THR A 138 4.67 16.37 8.85
C THR A 138 3.85 15.31 9.55
N LEU A 139 2.57 15.18 9.23
CA LEU A 139 1.69 14.17 9.82
C LEU A 139 2.11 12.73 9.43
N ARG A 140 2.53 12.51 8.17
CA ARG A 140 3.10 11.23 7.74
C ARG A 140 4.35 10.87 8.54
N ALA A 141 5.29 11.82 8.69
CA ALA A 141 6.50 11.62 9.48
C ALA A 141 6.18 11.39 10.97
N TRP A 142 5.23 12.13 11.53
CA TRP A 142 4.78 11.96 12.91
C TRP A 142 4.28 10.54 13.19
N CYS A 143 3.41 10.02 12.32
CA CYS A 143 2.90 8.65 12.43
C CYS A 143 3.99 7.61 12.16
N ALA A 144 4.90 7.84 11.21
CA ALA A 144 5.99 6.92 10.89
C ALA A 144 7.03 6.77 12.02
N HIS A 145 7.13 7.77 12.89
CA HIS A 145 8.02 7.80 14.05
C HIS A 145 7.28 7.65 15.38
N ASP A 146 6.10 7.04 15.37
CA ASP A 146 5.31 6.69 16.56
C ASP A 146 5.07 7.88 17.52
N GLY A 147 4.93 9.10 16.99
CA GLY A 147 4.74 10.30 17.78
C GLY A 147 5.99 10.78 18.54
N GLN A 148 7.18 10.32 18.18
CA GLN A 148 8.44 10.73 18.82
C GLN A 148 8.96 12.04 18.25
N SER A 149 8.83 13.12 19.02
CA SER A 149 9.13 14.49 18.58
C SER A 149 10.54 14.69 18.04
N GLN A 150 11.56 14.13 18.72
CA GLN A 150 12.95 14.33 18.31
C GLN A 150 13.21 13.61 16.97
N THR A 151 12.86 12.32 16.89
CA THR A 151 13.08 11.50 15.70
C THR A 151 12.32 12.05 14.49
N CYS A 152 11.09 12.53 14.70
CA CYS A 152 10.28 13.15 13.67
C CYS A 152 10.89 14.49 13.18
N ALA A 153 11.36 15.35 14.10
CA ALA A 153 11.98 16.62 13.75
C ALA A 153 13.28 16.40 12.96
N ASP A 154 14.11 15.45 13.38
CA ASP A 154 15.36 15.06 12.70
C ASP A 154 15.08 14.54 11.29
N ALA A 155 14.09 13.65 11.15
CA ALA A 155 13.68 13.09 9.86
C ALA A 155 13.16 14.14 8.87
N LEU A 156 12.52 15.20 9.38
CA LEU A 156 12.02 16.32 8.58
C LEU A 156 13.08 17.43 8.37
N GLY A 157 14.22 17.35 9.02
CA GLY A 157 15.26 18.39 8.98
C GLY A 157 14.80 19.73 9.56
N ILE A 158 13.94 19.73 10.59
CA ILE A 158 13.39 20.93 11.22
C ILE A 158 13.65 20.97 12.73
N HIS A 159 13.59 22.16 13.31
CA HIS A 159 13.67 22.29 14.76
C HIS A 159 12.38 21.80 15.43
N ARG A 160 12.50 21.22 16.65
CA ARG A 160 11.34 20.70 17.42
C ARG A 160 10.22 21.71 17.65
N ASN A 161 10.55 23.00 17.75
CA ASN A 161 9.54 24.05 17.90
C ASN A 161 8.72 24.23 16.61
N SER A 162 9.37 24.10 15.45
CA SER A 162 8.68 24.13 14.15
C SER A 162 7.77 22.91 13.99
N LEU A 163 8.22 21.73 14.45
CA LEU A 163 7.38 20.52 14.47
C LEU A 163 6.15 20.74 15.35
N ARG A 164 6.33 21.27 16.58
CA ARG A 164 5.21 21.56 17.49
C ARG A 164 4.21 22.52 16.86
N TYR A 165 4.67 23.61 16.28
CA TYR A 165 3.79 24.56 15.58
C TYR A 165 2.98 23.89 14.45
N ARG A 166 3.63 23.03 13.66
CA ARG A 166 2.94 22.30 12.59
C ARG A 166 1.89 21.31 13.12
N LEU A 167 2.19 20.61 14.22
CA LEU A 167 1.23 19.71 14.87
C LEU A 167 0.05 20.45 15.49
N GLU A 168 0.28 21.59 16.13
CA GLU A 168 -0.78 22.49 16.62
C GLU A 168 -1.66 22.96 15.44
N ARG A 169 -1.04 23.34 14.32
CA ARG A 169 -1.77 23.74 13.11
C ARG A 169 -2.58 22.60 12.49
N ILE A 170 -2.04 21.38 12.51
CA ILE A 170 -2.78 20.17 12.10
C ILE A 170 -4.01 19.97 13.00
N ALA A 171 -3.83 20.07 14.32
CA ALA A 171 -4.95 19.92 15.26
C ALA A 171 -6.06 20.96 15.03
N GLU A 172 -5.68 22.22 14.79
CA GLU A 172 -6.65 23.29 14.49
C GLU A 172 -7.45 23.03 13.20
N LEU A 173 -6.77 22.61 12.14
CA LEU A 173 -7.40 22.41 10.83
C LEU A 173 -8.25 21.14 10.76
N SER A 174 -7.76 20.07 11.38
CA SER A 174 -8.43 18.76 11.36
C SER A 174 -9.53 18.62 12.44
N GLU A 175 -9.49 19.46 13.48
CA GLU A 175 -10.26 19.30 14.72
C GLU A 175 -9.94 17.97 15.45
N VAL A 176 -8.78 17.37 15.14
CA VAL A 176 -8.29 16.12 15.72
C VAL A 176 -6.90 16.36 16.31
N ASP A 177 -6.70 16.03 17.60
CA ASP A 177 -5.42 16.19 18.24
C ASP A 177 -4.43 15.06 17.89
N PRO A 178 -3.38 15.32 17.10
CA PRO A 178 -2.41 14.30 16.70
C PRO A 178 -1.49 13.84 17.85
N LEU A 179 -1.52 14.50 19.02
CA LEU A 179 -0.75 14.11 20.19
C LEU A 179 -1.46 13.06 21.05
N ARG A 180 -2.76 12.89 20.87
CA ARG A 180 -3.53 11.85 21.52
C ARG A 180 -3.52 10.58 20.68
N LEU A 181 -3.48 9.42 21.33
CA LEU A 181 -3.43 8.13 20.62
C LEU A 181 -4.62 7.92 19.67
N ASP A 182 -5.84 8.23 20.12
CA ASP A 182 -7.06 8.12 19.31
C ASP A 182 -7.05 9.05 18.09
N GLY A 183 -6.60 10.30 18.29
CA GLY A 183 -6.45 11.26 17.20
C GLY A 183 -5.36 10.88 16.21
N MET A 184 -4.19 10.49 16.69
CA MET A 184 -3.10 10.02 15.85
C MET A 184 -3.52 8.77 15.04
N LEU A 185 -4.22 7.82 15.67
CA LEU A 185 -4.71 6.62 15.00
C LEU A 185 -5.73 6.96 13.91
N SER A 186 -6.69 7.84 14.22
CA SER A 186 -7.69 8.29 13.25
C SER A 186 -7.04 8.93 12.02
N LEU A 187 -6.11 9.87 12.23
CA LEU A 187 -5.37 10.53 11.17
C LEU A 187 -4.49 9.55 10.39
N TYR A 188 -3.83 8.60 11.08
CA TYR A 188 -3.03 7.55 10.45
C TYR A 188 -3.85 6.66 9.51
N LEU A 189 -5.04 6.23 9.95
CA LEU A 189 -5.94 5.39 9.13
C LEU A 189 -6.38 6.14 7.86
N GLY A 190 -6.74 7.40 7.99
CA GLY A 190 -7.08 8.24 6.84
C GLY A 190 -5.90 8.42 5.88
N LEU A 191 -4.68 8.63 6.38
CA LEU A 191 -3.46 8.74 5.57
C LEU A 191 -3.18 7.50 4.72
N GLN A 192 -3.64 6.30 5.15
CA GLN A 192 -3.49 5.08 4.37
C GLN A 192 -4.30 5.07 3.07
N LEU A 193 -5.27 5.95 2.94
CA LEU A 193 -6.16 6.05 1.77
C LEU A 193 -5.84 7.25 0.88
N LEU A 194 -5.00 8.18 1.35
CA LEU A 194 -4.55 9.30 0.54
C LEU A 194 -3.39 8.89 -0.36
N PRO A 195 -3.39 9.31 -1.64
CA PRO A 195 -2.24 9.11 -2.52
C PRO A 195 -0.94 9.62 -1.88
N ALA A 196 0.14 8.87 -2.03
CA ALA A 196 1.47 9.40 -1.77
C ALA A 196 1.81 10.38 -2.90
N GLU A 197 2.12 11.61 -2.56
CA GLU A 197 2.62 12.61 -3.49
C GLU A 197 3.99 12.22 -4.03
#